data_d44859cd0680ac98f4bab9dbb4348687
#
_entry.id   d44859cd0680ac98f4bab9dbb4348687
#
_cell.length_a   1.000
_cell.length_b   1.000
_cell.length_c   1.000
_cell.angle_alpha   90.00
_cell.angle_beta   90.00
_cell.angle_gamma   90.00
#
_symmetry.space_group_name_H-M   'P 1'
#
loop_
_entity.id
_entity.type
_entity.pdbx_description
1 polymer ?
#
loop_
_entity_poly.entity_id
_entity_poly.type
_entity_poly.pdbx_seq_one_letter_code
_entity_poly.pdbx_strand_id
1 'polypeptide(L)'
;AHFDHIMAVRPVRDALNIPIYMHQDDAYIYDHVETLAAHFGIMAEPPVPVDRYFEENDTIDFGSISISVISTPGHSPGGVSFLITGAPSHVFSGDTLFSGSIGRTDLPGGDSNLLLQSIHEKLIVLDDTTIVYPGHGPASTIGTEKRSNPYLYK
;
A
#
# COMPACT_ATOMS: atom_id res chain seq x y z
N ALA A 1 5.53 0.38 4.49
CA ALA A 1 6.54 1.26 5.14
C ALA A 1 7.98 0.99 4.63
N HIS A 2 8.16 0.44 3.44
CA HIS A 2 9.48 0.29 2.84
C HIS A 2 10.10 1.65 2.49
N PHE A 3 11.44 1.71 2.46
CA PHE A 3 12.21 2.96 2.35
C PHE A 3 11.85 3.80 1.12
N ASP A 4 11.60 3.18 -0.02
CA ASP A 4 11.25 3.83 -1.28
C ASP A 4 9.88 4.55 -1.26
N HIS A 5 9.03 4.23 -0.29
CA HIS A 5 7.76 4.91 -0.05
C HIS A 5 7.81 5.98 1.04
N ILE A 6 8.82 5.96 1.93
CA ILE A 6 8.84 6.84 3.11
C ILE A 6 9.97 7.86 3.14
N MET A 7 10.91 7.85 2.19
CA MET A 7 12.03 8.79 2.18
C MET A 7 11.61 10.27 2.10
N ALA A 8 10.44 10.56 1.51
CA ALA A 8 9.91 11.91 1.42
C ALA A 8 9.01 12.32 2.62
N VAL A 9 8.75 11.43 3.56
CA VAL A 9 7.81 11.70 4.66
C VAL A 9 8.25 12.88 5.52
N ARG A 10 9.53 12.92 5.93
CA ARG A 10 10.07 14.01 6.73
C ARG A 10 9.95 15.37 6.04
N PRO A 11 10.51 15.60 4.84
CA PRO A 11 10.41 16.90 4.19
C PRO A 11 8.96 17.32 3.88
N VAL A 12 8.06 16.38 3.58
CA VAL A 12 6.64 16.69 3.36
C VAL A 12 5.96 17.08 4.66
N ARG A 13 6.19 16.34 5.75
CA ARG A 13 5.66 16.67 7.08
C ARG A 13 6.13 18.05 7.53
N ASP A 14 7.41 18.32 7.41
CA ASP A 14 8.02 19.59 7.86
C ASP A 14 7.50 20.79 7.04
N ALA A 15 7.28 20.59 5.74
CA ALA A 15 6.77 21.65 4.85
C ALA A 15 5.27 21.94 5.07
N LEU A 16 4.45 20.91 5.33
CA LEU A 16 3.00 21.01 5.34
C LEU A 16 2.40 20.91 6.75
N ASN A 17 3.19 20.53 7.75
CA ASN A 17 2.75 20.30 9.13
C ASN A 17 1.52 19.37 9.22
N ILE A 18 1.59 18.23 8.50
CA ILE A 18 0.53 17.23 8.42
C ILE A 18 0.88 16.00 9.26
N PRO A 19 -0.13 15.27 9.80
CA PRO A 19 0.10 14.04 10.54
C PRO A 19 0.51 12.89 9.62
N ILE A 20 1.23 11.91 10.20
CA ILE A 20 1.66 10.68 9.55
C ILE A 20 0.84 9.52 10.10
N TYR A 21 0.26 8.75 9.19
CA TYR A 21 -0.53 7.58 9.52
C TYR A 21 0.05 6.35 8.82
N MET A 22 0.05 5.20 9.50
CA MET A 22 0.43 3.91 8.94
C MET A 22 -0.31 2.78 9.66
N HIS A 23 -0.18 1.54 9.19
CA HIS A 23 -0.66 0.38 9.94
C HIS A 23 0.34 -0.06 10.99
N GLN A 24 -0.13 -0.48 12.17
CA GLN A 24 0.73 -0.85 13.32
C GLN A 24 1.68 -2.01 12.99
N ASP A 25 1.24 -2.98 12.17
CA ASP A 25 2.03 -4.16 11.85
C ASP A 25 3.25 -3.86 10.97
N ASP A 26 3.32 -2.68 10.35
CA ASP A 26 4.50 -2.21 9.62
C ASP A 26 5.49 -1.42 10.51
N ALA A 27 5.21 -1.24 11.80
CA ALA A 27 6.06 -0.46 12.69
C ALA A 27 7.50 -0.99 12.72
N TYR A 28 7.71 -2.31 12.70
CA TYR A 28 9.05 -2.88 12.65
C TYR A 28 9.82 -2.45 11.39
N ILE A 29 9.19 -2.48 10.21
CA ILE A 29 9.82 -2.08 8.95
C ILE A 29 10.14 -0.58 8.99
N TYR A 30 9.21 0.22 9.47
CA TYR A 30 9.35 1.66 9.59
C TYR A 30 10.49 2.07 10.54
N ASP A 31 10.52 1.49 11.73
CA ASP A 31 11.51 1.82 12.76
C ASP A 31 12.94 1.38 12.38
N HIS A 32 13.06 0.39 11.47
CA HIS A 32 14.35 -0.15 11.00
C HIS A 32 14.71 0.29 9.58
N VAL A 33 14.07 1.35 9.06
CA VAL A 33 14.25 1.79 7.67
C VAL A 33 15.71 2.06 7.29
N GLU A 34 16.50 2.64 8.19
CA GLU A 34 17.93 2.91 7.93
C GLU A 34 18.70 1.61 7.68
N THR A 35 18.50 0.61 8.54
CA THR A 35 19.16 -0.70 8.42
C THR A 35 18.69 -1.45 7.18
N LEU A 36 17.38 -1.45 6.90
CA LEU A 36 16.81 -2.13 5.75
C LEU A 36 17.26 -1.49 4.44
N ALA A 37 17.26 -0.16 4.34
CA ALA A 37 17.74 0.57 3.16
C ALA A 37 19.24 0.34 2.91
N ALA A 38 20.05 0.24 3.96
CA ALA A 38 21.49 -0.01 3.86
C ALA A 38 21.82 -1.34 3.15
N HIS A 39 20.97 -2.38 3.26
CA HIS A 39 21.13 -3.64 2.50
C HIS A 39 21.05 -3.45 0.99
N PHE A 40 20.40 -2.37 0.54
CA PHE A 40 20.31 -1.97 -0.87
C PHE A 40 21.33 -0.89 -1.25
N GLY A 41 22.27 -0.55 -0.34
CA GLY A 41 23.25 0.51 -0.56
C GLY A 41 22.66 1.93 -0.52
N ILE A 42 21.47 2.08 0.07
CA ILE A 42 20.74 3.35 0.18
C ILE A 42 20.89 3.89 1.60
N MET A 43 21.21 5.20 1.72
CA MET A 43 21.18 5.90 2.99
C MET A 43 19.79 6.49 3.19
N ALA A 44 19.09 6.02 4.24
CA ALA A 44 17.82 6.59 4.68
C ALA A 44 18.04 7.37 5.99
N GLU A 45 17.22 8.40 6.20
CA GLU A 45 17.17 9.11 7.48
C GLU A 45 16.34 8.34 8.50
N PRO A 46 16.58 8.54 9.81
CA PRO A 46 15.69 8.00 10.85
C PRO A 46 14.23 8.39 10.58
N PRO A 47 13.26 7.49 10.81
CA PRO A 47 11.87 7.79 10.55
C PRO A 47 11.37 8.89 11.50
N VAL A 48 10.35 9.64 11.08
CA VAL A 48 9.64 10.59 11.95
C VAL A 48 8.58 9.86 12.76
N PRO A 49 8.22 10.32 13.97
CA PRO A 49 7.18 9.67 14.76
C PRO A 49 5.85 9.56 14.00
N VAL A 50 5.19 8.40 14.10
CA VAL A 50 3.85 8.16 13.59
C VAL A 50 2.85 8.81 14.54
N ASP A 51 1.89 9.55 14.00
CA ASP A 51 0.87 10.25 14.79
C ASP A 51 -0.35 9.36 15.07
N ARG A 52 -0.69 8.46 14.13
CA ARG A 52 -1.83 7.54 14.26
C ARG A 52 -1.60 6.25 13.47
N TYR A 53 -2.19 5.16 13.95
CA TYR A 53 -2.23 3.89 13.23
C TYR A 53 -3.62 3.67 12.62
N PHE A 54 -3.62 3.09 11.40
CA PHE A 54 -4.83 2.64 10.73
C PHE A 54 -5.29 1.29 11.27
N GLU A 55 -6.60 1.08 11.21
CA GLU A 55 -7.24 -0.21 11.35
C GLU A 55 -8.09 -0.53 10.11
N GLU A 56 -8.44 -1.80 9.92
CA GLU A 56 -9.37 -2.23 8.86
C GLU A 56 -10.69 -1.47 8.98
N ASN A 57 -11.20 -0.97 7.86
CA ASN A 57 -12.41 -0.16 7.73
C ASN A 57 -12.33 1.26 8.34
N ASP A 58 -11.16 1.71 8.74
CA ASP A 58 -10.99 3.14 9.06
C ASP A 58 -11.36 4.01 7.86
N THR A 59 -11.81 5.21 8.16
CA THR A 59 -12.14 6.22 7.15
C THR A 59 -11.31 7.47 7.38
N ILE A 60 -10.74 8.01 6.30
CA ILE A 60 -10.02 9.27 6.30
C ILE A 60 -10.80 10.26 5.45
N ASP A 61 -11.27 11.34 6.07
CA ASP A 61 -11.97 12.39 5.34
C ASP A 61 -10.98 13.45 4.84
N PHE A 62 -11.09 13.76 3.55
CA PHE A 62 -10.29 14.76 2.86
C PHE A 62 -11.19 15.71 2.09
N GLY A 63 -11.59 16.81 2.72
CA GLY A 63 -12.59 17.72 2.20
C GLY A 63 -13.94 17.03 2.01
N SER A 64 -14.40 16.88 0.76
CA SER A 64 -15.63 16.15 0.43
C SER A 64 -15.38 14.68 0.05
N ILE A 65 -14.13 14.23 0.10
CA ILE A 65 -13.73 12.87 -0.28
C ILE A 65 -13.56 12.06 0.99
N SER A 66 -14.12 10.85 1.00
CA SER A 66 -13.93 9.86 2.07
C SER A 66 -13.11 8.69 1.52
N ILE A 67 -12.03 8.35 2.20
CA ILE A 67 -11.08 7.30 1.82
C ILE A 67 -11.25 6.15 2.81
N SER A 68 -11.63 4.98 2.33
CA SER A 68 -11.73 3.78 3.16
C SER A 68 -10.40 3.03 3.18
N VAL A 69 -9.97 2.59 4.35
CA VAL A 69 -8.79 1.73 4.55
C VAL A 69 -9.20 0.27 4.38
N ILE A 70 -8.51 -0.44 3.50
CA ILE A 70 -8.66 -1.87 3.25
C ILE A 70 -7.34 -2.54 3.62
N SER A 71 -7.34 -3.45 4.60
CA SER A 71 -6.14 -4.21 4.95
C SER A 71 -5.81 -5.21 3.85
N THR A 72 -4.61 -5.10 3.29
CA THR A 72 -4.11 -5.95 2.19
C THR A 72 -2.70 -6.44 2.50
N PRO A 73 -2.51 -7.19 3.60
CA PRO A 73 -1.21 -7.69 4.01
C PRO A 73 -0.65 -8.73 3.02
N GLY A 74 0.67 -8.93 3.08
CA GLY A 74 1.38 -9.96 2.34
C GLY A 74 2.63 -9.46 1.62
N HIS A 75 2.65 -8.26 1.04
CA HIS A 75 3.89 -7.58 0.66
C HIS A 75 4.66 -7.10 1.91
N SER A 76 3.93 -6.51 2.83
CA SER A 76 4.34 -6.24 4.21
C SER A 76 3.22 -6.66 5.17
N PRO A 77 3.50 -6.86 6.47
CA PRO A 77 2.49 -7.24 7.44
C PRO A 77 1.36 -6.20 7.60
N GLY A 78 1.69 -4.92 7.52
CA GLY A 78 0.78 -3.79 7.64
C GLY A 78 0.36 -3.20 6.29
N GLY A 79 0.42 -3.99 5.21
CA GLY A 79 -0.02 -3.53 3.89
C GLY A 79 -1.49 -3.09 3.91
N VAL A 80 -1.76 -1.88 3.39
CA VAL A 80 -3.12 -1.33 3.24
C VAL A 80 -3.33 -0.78 1.84
N SER A 81 -4.56 -0.85 1.38
CA SER A 81 -5.05 -0.18 0.17
C SER A 81 -6.07 0.88 0.54
N PHE A 82 -6.12 1.98 -0.21
CA PHE A 82 -7.03 3.09 0.04
C PHE A 82 -8.07 3.15 -1.06
N LEU A 83 -9.36 3.03 -0.71
CA LEU A 83 -10.46 3.07 -1.66
C LEU A 83 -11.22 4.38 -1.57
N ILE A 84 -11.38 5.04 -2.72
CA ILE A 84 -12.30 6.16 -2.93
C ILE A 84 -13.44 5.65 -3.80
N THR A 85 -14.65 5.57 -3.23
CA THR A 85 -15.84 5.15 -3.96
C THR A 85 -16.34 6.27 -4.87
N GLY A 86 -16.74 5.90 -6.08
CA GLY A 86 -17.22 6.85 -7.09
C GLY A 86 -17.64 6.15 -8.39
N ALA A 87 -17.76 6.90 -9.44
CA ALA A 87 -18.07 6.40 -10.78
C ALA A 87 -17.08 6.96 -11.82
N PRO A 88 -15.94 6.30 -12.07
CA PRO A 88 -15.46 5.05 -11.46
C PRO A 88 -14.96 5.24 -10.03
N SER A 89 -14.82 4.12 -9.28
CA SER A 89 -14.07 4.09 -8.03
C SER A 89 -12.57 4.07 -8.28
N HIS A 90 -11.77 4.47 -7.29
CA HIS A 90 -10.31 4.53 -7.36
C HIS A 90 -9.72 3.78 -6.16
N VAL A 91 -8.77 2.87 -6.39
CA VAL A 91 -8.03 2.18 -5.33
C VAL A 91 -6.53 2.45 -5.47
N PHE A 92 -5.91 2.92 -4.40
CA PHE A 92 -4.47 3.07 -4.27
C PHE A 92 -3.96 1.82 -3.56
N SER A 93 -3.40 0.89 -4.34
CA SER A 93 -3.07 -0.46 -3.85
C SER A 93 -1.69 -0.56 -3.21
N GLY A 94 -0.90 0.51 -3.21
CA GLY A 94 0.50 0.39 -2.80
C GLY A 94 1.20 -0.74 -3.54
N ASP A 95 1.97 -1.54 -2.82
CA ASP A 95 2.70 -2.67 -3.41
C ASP A 95 1.93 -4.00 -3.28
N THR A 96 0.61 -3.94 -3.38
CA THR A 96 -0.25 -5.14 -3.36
C THR A 96 -0.53 -5.63 -4.78
N LEU A 97 -1.17 -4.81 -5.62
CA LEU A 97 -1.58 -5.18 -6.98
C LEU A 97 -1.03 -4.17 -7.99
N PHE A 98 -0.27 -4.66 -8.98
CA PHE A 98 0.31 -3.88 -10.06
C PHE A 98 -0.36 -4.20 -11.40
N SER A 99 -0.08 -3.37 -12.41
CA SER A 99 -0.48 -3.66 -13.79
C SER A 99 0.24 -4.91 -14.31
N GLY A 100 -0.50 -6.03 -14.40
CA GLY A 100 0.01 -7.34 -14.84
C GLY A 100 0.96 -8.02 -13.86
N SER A 101 1.04 -7.58 -12.60
CA SER A 101 1.92 -8.15 -11.58
C SER A 101 1.35 -7.97 -10.16
N ILE A 102 2.08 -8.44 -9.16
CA ILE A 102 1.79 -8.25 -7.74
C ILE A 102 3.06 -7.84 -6.99
N GLY A 103 2.92 -7.35 -5.78
CA GLY A 103 4.05 -7.02 -4.91
C GLY A 103 4.95 -8.22 -4.63
N ARG A 104 6.24 -7.96 -4.41
CA ARG A 104 7.19 -8.99 -3.97
C ARG A 104 6.91 -9.39 -2.53
N THR A 105 7.26 -10.63 -2.18
CA THR A 105 7.00 -11.19 -0.86
C THR A 105 8.23 -11.84 -0.23
N ASP A 106 9.40 -11.56 -0.78
CA ASP A 106 10.69 -12.11 -0.35
C ASP A 106 11.47 -11.20 0.63
N LEU A 107 10.87 -10.06 0.99
CA LEU A 107 11.40 -9.17 2.01
C LEU A 107 10.91 -9.58 3.43
N PRO A 108 11.57 -9.11 4.50
CA PRO A 108 11.14 -9.41 5.87
C PRO A 108 9.68 -9.07 6.12
N GLY A 109 8.90 -10.04 6.59
CA GLY A 109 7.46 -9.92 6.83
C GLY A 109 6.57 -10.22 5.61
N GLY A 110 7.16 -10.50 4.44
CA GLY A 110 6.42 -10.88 3.23
C GLY A 110 5.85 -12.30 3.31
N ASP A 111 4.63 -12.49 2.77
CA ASP A 111 3.93 -13.77 2.64
C ASP A 111 3.13 -13.80 1.34
N SER A 112 3.55 -14.69 0.42
CA SER A 112 2.94 -14.78 -0.91
C SER A 112 1.51 -15.33 -0.90
N ASN A 113 1.19 -16.23 0.03
CA ASN A 113 -0.16 -16.77 0.13
C ASN A 113 -1.12 -15.72 0.68
N LEU A 114 -0.67 -14.99 1.70
CA LEU A 114 -1.44 -13.91 2.31
C LEU A 114 -1.66 -12.76 1.31
N LEU A 115 -0.64 -12.41 0.50
CA LEU A 115 -0.79 -11.39 -0.54
C LEU A 115 -1.83 -11.77 -1.58
N LEU A 116 -1.78 -13.01 -2.08
CA LEU A 116 -2.77 -13.51 -3.04
C LEU A 116 -4.17 -13.56 -2.42
N GLN A 117 -4.29 -14.00 -1.17
CA GLN A 117 -5.56 -13.97 -0.45
C GLN A 117 -6.10 -12.54 -0.33
N SER A 118 -5.28 -11.58 0.09
CA SER A 118 -5.65 -10.16 0.17
C SER A 118 -6.17 -9.62 -1.16
N ILE A 119 -5.47 -9.93 -2.26
CA ILE A 119 -5.88 -9.50 -3.59
C ILE A 119 -7.24 -10.13 -3.96
N HIS A 120 -7.40 -11.44 -3.79
CA HIS A 120 -8.62 -12.15 -4.19
C HIS A 120 -9.83 -11.77 -3.33
N GLU A 121 -9.66 -11.60 -2.03
CA GLU A 121 -10.78 -11.35 -1.11
C GLU A 121 -11.15 -9.86 -1.02
N LYS A 122 -10.19 -8.95 -1.27
CA LYS A 122 -10.37 -7.52 -1.00
C LYS A 122 -10.35 -6.65 -2.25
N LEU A 123 -9.50 -6.93 -3.23
CA LEU A 123 -9.34 -6.07 -4.40
C LEU A 123 -10.10 -6.58 -5.63
N ILE A 124 -9.98 -7.86 -5.96
CA ILE A 124 -10.62 -8.44 -7.16
C ILE A 124 -12.15 -8.47 -7.03
N VAL A 125 -12.70 -8.36 -5.84
CA VAL A 125 -14.14 -8.26 -5.61
C VAL A 125 -14.72 -6.87 -5.94
N LEU A 126 -13.89 -5.86 -6.12
CA LEU A 126 -14.30 -4.53 -6.52
C LEU A 126 -14.86 -4.52 -7.97
N ASP A 127 -15.57 -3.45 -8.31
CA ASP A 127 -16.12 -3.26 -9.65
C ASP A 127 -15.00 -3.26 -10.72
N ASP A 128 -15.27 -3.87 -11.87
CA ASP A 128 -14.31 -3.99 -12.97
C ASP A 128 -13.83 -2.64 -13.51
N THR A 129 -14.62 -1.58 -13.37
CA THR A 129 -14.26 -0.21 -13.77
C THR A 129 -13.40 0.51 -12.75
N THR A 130 -13.19 -0.05 -11.54
CA THR A 130 -12.35 0.55 -10.51
C THR A 130 -10.92 0.71 -11.03
N ILE A 131 -10.42 1.94 -10.96
CA ILE A 131 -9.05 2.28 -11.39
C ILE A 131 -8.08 1.93 -10.27
N VAL A 132 -7.03 1.18 -10.60
CA VAL A 132 -5.96 0.78 -9.67
C VAL A 132 -4.75 1.70 -9.87
N TYR A 133 -4.33 2.36 -8.80
CA TYR A 133 -3.09 3.12 -8.73
C TYR A 133 -2.10 2.38 -7.84
N PRO A 134 -1.11 1.69 -8.42
CA PRO A 134 -0.10 0.97 -7.66
C PRO A 134 0.99 1.88 -7.11
N GLY A 135 1.80 1.36 -6.17
CA GLY A 135 3.00 2.04 -5.69
C GLY A 135 4.05 2.20 -6.78
N HIS A 136 4.12 1.24 -7.72
CA HIS A 136 5.06 1.24 -8.85
C HIS A 136 4.36 0.90 -10.16
N GLY A 137 4.84 1.50 -11.26
CA GLY A 137 4.35 1.24 -12.60
C GLY A 137 3.08 2.02 -12.99
N PRO A 138 2.46 1.67 -14.10
CA PRO A 138 1.29 2.38 -14.61
C PRO A 138 0.01 1.97 -13.88
N ALA A 139 -1.00 2.85 -13.94
CA ALA A 139 -2.35 2.53 -13.49
C ALA A 139 -2.98 1.42 -14.36
N SER A 140 -3.93 0.69 -13.78
CA SER A 140 -4.70 -0.38 -14.42
C SER A 140 -6.17 -0.29 -14.01
N THR A 141 -6.96 -1.33 -14.26
CA THR A 141 -8.31 -1.48 -13.74
C THR A 141 -8.48 -2.88 -13.15
N ILE A 142 -9.39 -3.01 -12.19
CA ILE A 142 -9.72 -4.33 -11.59
C ILE A 142 -10.13 -5.32 -12.68
N GLY A 143 -10.93 -4.90 -13.65
CA GLY A 143 -11.35 -5.76 -14.75
C GLY A 143 -10.19 -6.20 -15.66
N THR A 144 -9.16 -5.35 -15.86
CA THR A 144 -7.96 -5.72 -16.61
C THR A 144 -7.18 -6.78 -15.84
N GLU A 145 -6.95 -6.55 -14.56
CA GLU A 145 -6.18 -7.49 -13.73
C GLU A 145 -6.90 -8.84 -13.58
N LYS A 146 -8.21 -8.84 -13.41
CA LYS A 146 -9.03 -10.07 -13.46
C LYS A 146 -8.83 -10.90 -14.71
N ARG A 147 -8.62 -10.27 -15.87
CA ARG A 147 -8.55 -10.97 -17.17
C ARG A 147 -7.15 -11.34 -17.61
N SER A 148 -6.12 -10.62 -17.15
CA SER A 148 -4.81 -10.74 -17.76
C SER A 148 -3.62 -10.80 -16.79
N ASN A 149 -3.82 -10.59 -15.50
CA ASN A 149 -2.73 -10.66 -14.53
C ASN A 149 -2.32 -12.14 -14.30
N PRO A 150 -1.09 -12.56 -14.70
CA PRO A 150 -0.70 -13.96 -14.67
C PRO A 150 -0.57 -14.55 -13.26
N TYR A 151 -0.49 -13.71 -12.23
CA TYR A 151 -0.39 -14.13 -10.83
C TYR A 151 -1.74 -14.51 -10.22
N LEU A 152 -2.86 -14.11 -10.84
CA LEU A 152 -4.20 -14.34 -10.32
C LEU A 152 -4.88 -15.61 -10.85
N TYR A 153 -4.22 -16.32 -11.80
CA TYR A 153 -4.75 -17.53 -12.46
C TYR A 153 -3.92 -18.78 -12.13
N LYS A 154 -3.69 -19.05 -10.87
CA LYS A 154 -3.06 -20.32 -10.48
C LYS A 154 -4.06 -21.27 -9.84
#